data_c4cb16dba4302cab5b2b94f104ac1b0e
#
_entry.id   c4cb16dba4302cab5b2b94f104ac1b0e
#
_cell.length_a   1.000
_cell.length_b   1.000
_cell.length_c   1.000
_cell.angle_alpha   90.00
_cell.angle_beta   90.00
_cell.angle_gamma   90.00
#
_symmetry.space_group_name_H-M   'P 1'
#
loop_
_entity.id
_entity.type
_entity.pdbx_description
1 polymer ?
#
loop_
_entity_poly.entity_id
_entity_poly.type
_entity_poly.pdbx_seq_one_letter_code
_entity_poly.pdbx_strand_id
1 'polypeptide(L)'
;MMSKDIVKQIKELAPWYQRINLNGVMTINKDDHYFNVKAGEHTWNVIKKQFLPDSLSNMRILDLGCNAGFYSVSSSLLEAKEVIGVELGRNFFKQALFIKDFFEKYSKKKLNIKYINADIGDLDLDNLGDFDYIFAIAIIYHIGKHKYGKYTKEALKEQKDVIKRLSFHTKKFIIRCRNGKNNSREYYKNMFEENGFVESKFIPQGKRGMILYESRS
;
A
#
# COMPACT_ATOMS: atom_id res chain seq x y z
N MET A 1 -2.74 -10.87 -30.23
CA MET A 1 -3.02 -11.99 -29.32
C MET A 1 -2.96 -11.59 -27.85
N MET A 2 -1.88 -10.94 -27.36
CA MET A 2 -1.73 -10.51 -25.96
C MET A 2 -2.88 -9.66 -25.37
N SER A 3 -3.49 -8.74 -26.13
CA SER A 3 -4.53 -7.83 -25.60
C SER A 3 -5.85 -8.51 -25.24
N LYS A 4 -6.27 -9.54 -26.01
CA LYS A 4 -7.53 -10.28 -25.75
C LYS A 4 -7.45 -11.10 -24.46
N ASP A 5 -6.30 -11.73 -24.20
CA ASP A 5 -6.10 -12.52 -22.99
C ASP A 5 -6.03 -11.64 -21.73
N ILE A 6 -5.41 -10.46 -21.83
CA ILE A 6 -5.36 -9.47 -20.74
C ILE A 6 -6.78 -8.98 -20.41
N VAL A 7 -7.58 -8.62 -21.41
CA VAL A 7 -8.97 -8.17 -21.22
C VAL A 7 -9.81 -9.26 -20.56
N LYS A 8 -9.64 -10.52 -20.97
CA LYS A 8 -10.33 -11.67 -20.35
C LYS A 8 -9.96 -11.80 -18.87
N GLN A 9 -8.67 -11.80 -18.54
CA GLN A 9 -8.19 -11.91 -17.16
C GLN A 9 -8.63 -10.74 -16.28
N ILE A 10 -8.63 -9.50 -16.81
CA ILE A 10 -9.17 -8.34 -16.10
C ILE A 10 -10.65 -8.55 -15.74
N LYS A 11 -11.47 -9.07 -16.65
CA LYS A 11 -12.88 -9.36 -16.38
C LYS A 11 -13.08 -10.48 -15.37
N GLU A 12 -12.30 -11.54 -15.45
CA GLU A 12 -12.35 -12.69 -14.52
C GLU A 12 -11.96 -12.31 -13.08
N LEU A 13 -11.03 -11.35 -12.93
CA LEU A 13 -10.54 -10.88 -11.65
C LEU A 13 -11.31 -9.65 -11.10
N ALA A 14 -12.35 -9.19 -11.79
CA ALA A 14 -13.16 -8.07 -11.30
C ALA A 14 -13.89 -8.42 -9.97
N PRO A 15 -14.24 -7.43 -9.13
CA PRO A 15 -14.06 -5.98 -9.33
C PRO A 15 -12.63 -5.50 -8.99
N TRP A 16 -12.17 -4.47 -9.70
CA TRP A 16 -10.89 -3.81 -9.45
C TRP A 16 -11.06 -2.54 -8.63
N TYR A 17 -10.11 -2.30 -7.73
CA TYR A 17 -10.06 -1.06 -6.97
C TYR A 17 -8.95 -0.10 -7.45
N GLN A 18 -7.82 -0.64 -7.90
CA GLN A 18 -6.70 0.14 -8.44
C GLN A 18 -6.79 0.20 -9.97
N ARG A 19 -6.69 1.43 -10.52
CA ARG A 19 -6.60 1.63 -11.96
C ARG A 19 -5.14 1.51 -12.39
N ILE A 20 -4.84 0.46 -13.15
CA ILE A 20 -3.50 0.12 -13.60
C ILE A 20 -3.51 0.03 -15.12
N ASN A 21 -2.50 0.62 -15.76
CA ASN A 21 -2.30 0.54 -17.20
C ASN A 21 -1.46 -0.69 -17.55
N LEU A 22 -2.05 -1.61 -18.28
CA LEU A 22 -1.43 -2.84 -18.77
C LEU A 22 -1.17 -2.70 -20.27
N ASN A 23 -0.19 -1.88 -20.64
CA ASN A 23 0.15 -1.59 -22.04
C ASN A 23 -1.06 -1.15 -22.88
N GLY A 24 -1.75 -0.10 -22.43
CA GLY A 24 -2.93 0.47 -23.10
C GLY A 24 -4.26 -0.14 -22.66
N VAL A 25 -4.26 -1.28 -21.97
CA VAL A 25 -5.47 -1.88 -21.38
C VAL A 25 -5.56 -1.49 -19.91
N MET A 26 -6.66 -0.84 -19.51
CA MET A 26 -6.85 -0.39 -18.14
C MET A 26 -7.66 -1.40 -17.35
N THR A 27 -7.27 -1.63 -16.07
CA THR A 27 -8.04 -2.51 -15.15
C THR A 27 -9.42 -1.95 -14.80
N ILE A 28 -9.59 -0.62 -14.86
CA ILE A 28 -10.86 0.10 -14.62
C ILE A 28 -11.04 1.10 -15.74
N ASN A 29 -12.24 1.15 -16.33
CA ASN A 29 -12.60 2.15 -17.34
C ASN A 29 -12.90 3.51 -16.70
N LYS A 30 -12.80 4.59 -17.50
CA LYS A 30 -13.07 5.97 -17.03
C LYS A 30 -14.51 6.18 -16.55
N ASP A 31 -15.44 5.39 -17.05
CA ASP A 31 -16.88 5.51 -16.82
C ASP A 31 -17.39 4.73 -15.60
N ASP A 32 -16.51 3.96 -14.95
CA ASP A 32 -16.81 3.31 -13.67
C ASP A 32 -16.88 4.36 -12.55
N HIS A 33 -18.05 4.93 -12.33
CA HIS A 33 -18.33 6.03 -11.38
C HIS A 33 -17.99 5.73 -9.91
N TYR A 34 -17.72 4.48 -9.56
CA TYR A 34 -17.54 4.06 -8.18
C TYR A 34 -16.16 4.35 -7.60
N PHE A 35 -15.15 4.58 -8.43
CA PHE A 35 -13.78 4.74 -7.96
C PHE A 35 -13.13 5.99 -8.56
N ASN A 36 -12.59 6.83 -7.68
CA ASN A 36 -11.79 7.98 -8.07
C ASN A 36 -10.58 7.51 -8.90
N VAL A 37 -10.77 7.50 -10.20
CA VAL A 37 -9.92 6.93 -11.27
C VAL A 37 -8.45 7.38 -11.23
N LYS A 38 -8.12 8.39 -10.41
CA LYS A 38 -6.77 8.95 -10.24
C LYS A 38 -6.00 8.39 -9.03
N ALA A 39 -6.58 7.44 -8.25
CA ALA A 39 -6.04 7.13 -6.93
C ALA A 39 -4.67 6.43 -6.93
N GLY A 40 -4.39 5.54 -7.88
CA GLY A 40 -3.13 4.79 -7.94
C GLY A 40 -1.96 5.66 -8.40
N GLU A 41 -1.97 6.04 -9.67
CA GLU A 41 -0.87 6.75 -10.33
C GLU A 41 -0.60 8.15 -9.74
N HIS A 42 -1.66 8.93 -9.49
CA HIS A 42 -1.48 10.26 -8.88
C HIS A 42 -0.87 10.17 -7.48
N THR A 43 -1.35 9.23 -6.65
CA THR A 43 -0.79 9.02 -5.30
C THR A 43 0.66 8.56 -5.39
N TRP A 44 0.97 7.64 -6.31
CA TRP A 44 2.34 7.18 -6.54
C TRP A 44 3.29 8.30 -6.96
N ASN A 45 2.85 9.16 -7.88
CA ASN A 45 3.66 10.30 -8.31
C ASN A 45 3.99 11.25 -7.15
N VAL A 46 3.04 11.45 -6.20
CA VAL A 46 3.32 12.19 -4.97
C VAL A 46 4.31 11.44 -4.08
N ILE A 47 4.11 10.15 -3.85
CA ILE A 47 5.00 9.33 -3.03
C ILE A 47 6.42 9.39 -3.62
N LYS A 48 6.57 9.05 -4.89
CA LYS A 48 7.86 9.02 -5.58
C LYS A 48 8.57 10.38 -5.52
N LYS A 49 7.86 11.47 -5.86
CA LYS A 49 8.47 12.80 -5.97
C LYS A 49 8.77 13.46 -4.62
N GLN A 50 7.99 13.14 -3.58
CA GLN A 50 8.01 13.89 -2.33
C GLN A 50 8.62 13.13 -1.16
N PHE A 51 8.62 11.80 -1.19
CA PHE A 51 8.96 10.98 -0.02
C PHE A 51 10.04 9.94 -0.29
N LEU A 52 10.29 9.56 -1.55
CA LEU A 52 11.27 8.55 -1.89
C LEU A 52 12.52 9.17 -2.53
N PRO A 53 13.67 8.53 -2.41
CA PRO A 53 14.85 8.85 -3.22
C PRO A 53 14.60 8.42 -4.70
N ASP A 54 15.47 8.87 -5.59
CA ASP A 54 15.36 8.57 -7.03
C ASP A 54 15.47 7.07 -7.34
N SER A 55 16.23 6.31 -6.55
CA SER A 55 16.35 4.85 -6.62
C SER A 55 16.08 4.23 -5.25
N LEU A 56 15.43 3.08 -5.24
CA LEU A 56 15.21 2.25 -4.05
C LEU A 56 16.20 1.07 -3.95
N SER A 57 17.29 1.11 -4.72
CA SER A 57 18.34 0.09 -4.67
C SER A 57 18.82 -0.10 -3.22
N ASN A 58 18.96 -1.37 -2.82
CA ASN A 58 19.26 -1.79 -1.44
C ASN A 58 18.15 -1.56 -0.39
N MET A 59 17.01 -1.00 -0.75
CA MET A 59 15.91 -0.74 0.18
C MET A 59 14.86 -1.86 0.18
N ARG A 60 14.38 -2.20 1.37
CA ARG A 60 13.27 -3.13 1.59
C ARG A 60 12.01 -2.36 1.90
N ILE A 61 10.92 -2.71 1.22
CA ILE A 61 9.62 -2.03 1.32
C ILE A 61 8.56 -3.02 1.80
N LEU A 62 7.75 -2.62 2.79
CA LEU A 62 6.53 -3.33 3.18
C LEU A 62 5.31 -2.53 2.71
N ASP A 63 4.48 -3.12 1.85
CA ASP A 63 3.26 -2.52 1.30
C ASP A 63 2.03 -3.17 1.97
N LEU A 64 1.47 -2.49 2.97
CA LEU A 64 0.35 -2.98 3.76
C LEU A 64 -0.98 -2.72 3.05
N GLY A 65 -1.79 -3.77 2.91
CA GLY A 65 -3.04 -3.71 2.15
C GLY A 65 -2.77 -3.36 0.69
N CYS A 66 -1.83 -4.07 0.07
CA CYS A 66 -1.31 -3.73 -1.26
C CYS A 66 -2.36 -3.79 -2.38
N ASN A 67 -3.53 -4.37 -2.13
CA ASN A 67 -4.61 -4.54 -3.09
C ASN A 67 -4.10 -5.27 -4.36
N ALA A 68 -4.30 -4.72 -5.56
CA ALA A 68 -3.75 -5.26 -6.81
C ALA A 68 -2.24 -5.07 -6.98
N GLY A 69 -1.51 -4.61 -5.96
CA GLY A 69 -0.04 -4.54 -5.95
C GLY A 69 0.56 -3.37 -6.71
N PHE A 70 -0.20 -2.30 -6.99
CA PHE A 70 0.29 -1.16 -7.78
C PHE A 70 1.53 -0.51 -7.16
N TYR A 71 1.53 -0.24 -5.84
CA TYR A 71 2.69 0.39 -5.18
C TYR A 71 3.85 -0.58 -5.05
N SER A 72 3.56 -1.86 -4.81
CA SER A 72 4.58 -2.92 -4.78
C SER A 72 5.34 -3.03 -6.11
N VAL A 73 4.61 -3.11 -7.23
CA VAL A 73 5.22 -3.16 -8.57
C VAL A 73 5.96 -1.88 -8.87
N SER A 74 5.37 -0.71 -8.57
CA SER A 74 6.01 0.58 -8.80
C SER A 74 7.31 0.74 -8.01
N SER A 75 7.39 0.22 -6.78
CA SER A 75 8.62 0.23 -5.97
C SER A 75 9.67 -0.72 -6.54
N SER A 76 9.28 -1.90 -6.98
CA SER A 76 10.21 -2.85 -7.62
C SER A 76 10.75 -2.31 -8.95
N LEU A 77 9.95 -1.56 -9.71
CA LEU A 77 10.41 -0.87 -10.94
C LEU A 77 11.38 0.30 -10.64
N LEU A 78 11.40 0.82 -9.41
CA LEU A 78 12.43 1.73 -8.89
C LEU A 78 13.62 0.98 -8.26
N GLU A 79 13.77 -0.31 -8.62
CA GLU A 79 14.90 -1.16 -8.23
C GLU A 79 14.95 -1.51 -6.73
N ALA A 80 13.83 -1.47 -6.01
CA ALA A 80 13.80 -1.91 -4.62
C ALA A 80 14.44 -3.29 -4.47
N LYS A 81 15.30 -3.43 -3.43
CA LYS A 81 15.99 -4.70 -3.10
C LYS A 81 14.99 -5.82 -2.87
N GLU A 82 13.92 -5.52 -2.17
CA GLU A 82 12.80 -6.43 -1.91
C GLU A 82 11.54 -5.63 -1.62
N VAL A 83 10.41 -6.10 -2.11
CA VAL A 83 9.10 -5.58 -1.75
C VAL A 83 8.26 -6.73 -1.20
N ILE A 84 7.68 -6.56 -0.01
CA ILE A 84 6.70 -7.48 0.55
C ILE A 84 5.34 -6.79 0.51
N GLY A 85 4.41 -7.32 -0.28
CA GLY A 85 3.03 -6.84 -0.33
C GLY A 85 2.12 -7.76 0.49
N VAL A 86 1.32 -7.18 1.39
CA VAL A 86 0.38 -7.92 2.23
C VAL A 86 -1.04 -7.56 1.87
N GLU A 87 -1.89 -8.56 1.59
CA GLU A 87 -3.28 -8.36 1.23
C GLU A 87 -4.16 -9.46 1.82
N LEU A 88 -5.21 -9.07 2.55
CA LEU A 88 -6.17 -9.99 3.17
C LEU A 88 -7.16 -10.56 2.15
N GLY A 89 -7.64 -9.72 1.25
CA GLY A 89 -8.68 -10.06 0.27
C GLY A 89 -8.16 -11.01 -0.80
N ARG A 90 -8.62 -12.26 -0.81
CA ARG A 90 -8.15 -13.28 -1.77
C ARG A 90 -8.23 -12.84 -3.22
N ASN A 91 -9.28 -12.10 -3.60
CA ASN A 91 -9.42 -11.62 -4.98
C ASN A 91 -8.36 -10.55 -5.30
N PHE A 92 -8.15 -9.59 -4.41
CA PHE A 92 -7.11 -8.56 -4.57
C PHE A 92 -5.70 -9.17 -4.57
N PHE A 93 -5.46 -10.18 -3.74
CA PHE A 93 -4.22 -10.95 -3.77
C PHE A 93 -3.97 -11.63 -5.13
N LYS A 94 -5.01 -12.26 -5.73
CA LYS A 94 -4.91 -12.81 -7.10
C LYS A 94 -4.65 -11.73 -8.15
N GLN A 95 -5.27 -10.56 -8.00
CA GLN A 95 -4.98 -9.40 -8.84
C GLN A 95 -3.52 -8.98 -8.74
N ALA A 96 -2.95 -8.93 -7.51
CA ALA A 96 -1.55 -8.56 -7.30
C ALA A 96 -0.58 -9.54 -7.98
N LEU A 97 -0.85 -10.84 -7.89
CA LEU A 97 -0.08 -11.87 -8.60
C LEU A 97 -0.16 -11.69 -10.12
N PHE A 98 -1.37 -11.47 -10.65
CA PHE A 98 -1.57 -11.21 -12.09
C PHE A 98 -0.84 -9.96 -12.57
N ILE A 99 -0.90 -8.86 -11.82
CA ILE A 99 -0.21 -7.61 -12.16
C ILE A 99 1.31 -7.81 -12.15
N LYS A 100 1.85 -8.51 -11.14
CA LYS A 100 3.28 -8.86 -11.09
C LYS A 100 3.69 -9.65 -12.33
N ASP A 101 2.99 -10.74 -12.64
CA ASP A 101 3.28 -11.58 -13.80
C ASP A 101 3.23 -10.82 -15.12
N PHE A 102 2.25 -9.90 -15.24
CA PHE A 102 2.16 -9.05 -16.43
C PHE A 102 3.41 -8.17 -16.57
N PHE A 103 3.80 -7.46 -15.51
CA PHE A 103 4.96 -6.57 -15.59
C PHE A 103 6.28 -7.31 -15.74
N GLU A 104 6.45 -8.51 -15.17
CA GLU A 104 7.62 -9.36 -15.40
C GLU A 104 7.73 -9.78 -16.87
N LYS A 105 6.62 -10.22 -17.48
CA LYS A 105 6.57 -10.60 -18.91
C LYS A 105 6.81 -9.39 -19.82
N TYR A 106 6.21 -8.25 -19.50
CA TYR A 106 6.32 -7.04 -20.32
C TYR A 106 7.72 -6.42 -20.24
N SER A 107 8.30 -6.29 -19.06
CA SER A 107 9.63 -5.71 -18.83
C SER A 107 10.77 -6.69 -19.14
N LYS A 108 10.46 -7.99 -19.30
CA LYS A 108 11.45 -9.10 -19.38
C LYS A 108 12.40 -9.11 -18.18
N LYS A 109 11.98 -8.60 -17.04
CA LYS A 109 12.74 -8.57 -15.79
C LYS A 109 11.92 -9.21 -14.66
N LYS A 110 12.57 -10.00 -13.85
CA LYS A 110 11.96 -10.51 -12.61
C LYS A 110 11.81 -9.36 -11.62
N LEU A 111 10.61 -9.20 -11.05
CA LEU A 111 10.34 -8.23 -10.02
C LEU A 111 10.60 -8.84 -8.64
N ASN A 112 11.34 -8.13 -7.81
CA ASN A 112 11.72 -8.61 -6.48
C ASN A 112 10.57 -8.38 -5.48
N ILE A 113 9.43 -9.00 -5.74
CA ILE A 113 8.20 -8.87 -4.95
C ILE A 113 7.76 -10.22 -4.42
N LYS A 114 7.50 -10.28 -3.11
CA LYS A 114 6.79 -11.37 -2.44
C LYS A 114 5.43 -10.89 -1.99
N TYR A 115 4.36 -11.59 -2.36
CA TYR A 115 3.02 -11.30 -1.83
C TYR A 115 2.63 -12.30 -0.76
N ILE A 116 1.99 -11.82 0.31
CA ILE A 116 1.47 -12.60 1.44
C ILE A 116 -0.03 -12.36 1.53
N ASN A 117 -0.83 -13.44 1.44
CA ASN A 117 -2.27 -13.36 1.68
C ASN A 117 -2.54 -13.58 3.16
N ALA A 118 -2.57 -12.50 3.93
CA ALA A 118 -2.74 -12.53 5.38
C ALA A 118 -3.40 -11.27 5.90
N ASP A 119 -3.91 -11.35 7.13
CA ASP A 119 -4.24 -10.18 7.93
C ASP A 119 -2.97 -9.49 8.42
N ILE A 120 -2.94 -8.16 8.34
CA ILE A 120 -1.83 -7.35 8.85
C ILE A 120 -1.63 -7.57 10.36
N GLY A 121 -2.74 -7.78 11.09
CA GLY A 121 -2.72 -8.07 12.53
C GLY A 121 -2.00 -9.37 12.89
N ASP A 122 -1.97 -10.34 11.98
CA ASP A 122 -1.43 -11.67 12.21
C ASP A 122 -0.03 -11.88 11.59
N LEU A 123 0.61 -10.81 11.09
CA LEU A 123 1.95 -10.90 10.49
C LEU A 123 3.01 -11.26 11.53
N ASP A 124 3.86 -12.20 11.17
CA ASP A 124 5.10 -12.51 11.88
C ASP A 124 6.21 -11.57 11.40
N LEU A 125 6.29 -10.39 12.03
CA LEU A 125 7.20 -9.32 11.62
C LEU A 125 8.67 -9.69 11.90
N ASP A 126 8.94 -10.44 12.95
CA ASP A 126 10.31 -10.88 13.29
C ASP A 126 10.90 -11.73 12.18
N ASN A 127 10.12 -12.64 11.60
CA ASN A 127 10.55 -13.44 10.44
C ASN A 127 10.63 -12.63 9.13
N LEU A 128 9.89 -11.52 9.03
CA LEU A 128 9.99 -10.64 7.86
C LEU A 128 11.20 -9.72 7.93
N GLY A 129 11.67 -9.39 9.15
CA GLY A 129 12.79 -8.49 9.40
C GLY A 129 12.47 -7.02 9.14
N ASP A 130 13.51 -6.17 9.09
CA ASP A 130 13.35 -4.73 9.03
C ASP A 130 13.14 -4.20 7.60
N PHE A 131 12.49 -3.04 7.51
CA PHE A 131 12.17 -2.35 6.27
C PHE A 131 12.66 -0.90 6.30
N ASP A 132 13.09 -0.38 5.16
CA ASP A 132 13.45 1.04 5.01
C ASP A 132 12.21 1.92 4.97
N TYR A 133 11.13 1.42 4.37
CA TYR A 133 9.83 2.09 4.33
C TYR A 133 8.68 1.10 4.55
N ILE A 134 7.70 1.52 5.33
CA ILE A 134 6.39 0.87 5.37
C ILE A 134 5.36 1.79 4.71
N PHE A 135 4.70 1.30 3.67
CA PHE A 135 3.58 1.97 3.03
C PHE A 135 2.28 1.52 3.68
N ALA A 136 1.53 2.44 4.27
CA ALA A 136 0.20 2.19 4.82
C ALA A 136 -0.83 3.12 4.17
N ILE A 137 -0.98 2.97 2.84
CA ILE A 137 -1.75 3.86 2.00
C ILE A 137 -3.24 3.58 2.11
N ALA A 138 -3.94 4.33 2.97
CA ALA A 138 -5.37 4.21 3.22
C ALA A 138 -5.80 2.83 3.76
N ILE A 139 -4.97 2.19 4.57
CA ILE A 139 -5.22 0.86 5.12
C ILE A 139 -5.39 0.83 6.65
N ILE A 140 -4.71 1.69 7.41
CA ILE A 140 -4.69 1.61 8.88
C ILE A 140 -6.11 1.53 9.47
N TYR A 141 -7.05 2.36 9.00
CA TYR A 141 -8.44 2.36 9.48
C TYR A 141 -9.26 1.12 9.06
N HIS A 142 -8.68 0.20 8.33
CA HIS A 142 -9.26 -1.10 7.99
C HIS A 142 -8.73 -2.23 8.87
N ILE A 143 -7.62 -2.05 9.58
CA ILE A 143 -7.05 -3.05 10.48
C ILE A 143 -8.08 -3.39 11.57
N GLY A 144 -8.27 -4.67 11.84
CA GLY A 144 -9.23 -5.19 12.80
C GLY A 144 -10.71 -5.12 12.38
N LYS A 145 -11.02 -4.42 11.28
CA LYS A 145 -12.43 -4.20 10.86
C LYS A 145 -13.19 -5.49 10.58
N HIS A 146 -12.55 -6.48 9.99
CA HIS A 146 -13.21 -7.75 9.66
C HIS A 146 -13.39 -8.65 10.88
N LYS A 147 -12.52 -8.51 11.91
CA LYS A 147 -12.61 -9.27 13.17
C LYS A 147 -13.63 -8.66 14.13
N TYR A 148 -13.64 -7.34 14.27
CA TYR A 148 -14.34 -6.63 15.36
C TYR A 148 -15.41 -5.64 14.88
N GLY A 149 -15.55 -5.44 13.58
CA GLY A 149 -16.39 -4.39 13.03
C GLY A 149 -15.70 -3.04 12.89
N LYS A 150 -16.33 -2.12 12.17
CA LYS A 150 -15.74 -0.82 11.85
C LYS A 150 -15.78 0.13 13.04
N TYR A 151 -14.63 0.66 13.45
CA TYR A 151 -14.46 1.67 14.51
C TYR A 151 -14.90 1.23 15.92
N THR A 152 -14.93 -0.07 16.20
CA THR A 152 -15.11 -0.59 17.55
C THR A 152 -13.86 -0.29 18.40
N LYS A 153 -13.97 -0.36 19.72
CA LYS A 153 -12.83 -0.17 20.63
C LYS A 153 -11.74 -1.20 20.36
N GLU A 154 -12.13 -2.44 20.09
CA GLU A 154 -11.25 -3.56 19.79
C GLU A 154 -10.50 -3.33 18.47
N ALA A 155 -11.18 -2.90 17.40
CA ALA A 155 -10.55 -2.56 16.13
C ALA A 155 -9.57 -1.38 16.27
N LEU A 156 -9.93 -0.35 17.03
CA LEU A 156 -9.04 0.80 17.28
C LEU A 156 -7.82 0.40 18.13
N LYS A 157 -8.00 -0.51 19.09
CA LYS A 157 -6.89 -1.08 19.86
C LYS A 157 -5.95 -1.86 18.96
N GLU A 158 -6.48 -2.76 18.11
CA GLU A 158 -5.66 -3.53 17.17
C GLU A 158 -4.87 -2.64 16.21
N GLN A 159 -5.45 -1.53 15.72
CA GLN A 159 -4.72 -0.55 14.91
C GLN A 159 -3.49 -0.01 15.64
N LYS A 160 -3.65 0.39 16.92
CA LYS A 160 -2.53 0.89 17.74
C LYS A 160 -1.49 -0.19 17.98
N ASP A 161 -1.92 -1.41 18.33
CA ASP A 161 -1.02 -2.53 18.60
C ASP A 161 -0.21 -2.94 17.37
N VAL A 162 -0.84 -2.93 16.18
CA VAL A 162 -0.17 -3.20 14.91
C VAL A 162 0.86 -2.11 14.58
N ILE A 163 0.51 -0.82 14.71
CA ILE A 163 1.46 0.26 14.47
C ILE A 163 2.62 0.20 15.45
N LYS A 164 2.36 -0.11 16.72
CA LYS A 164 3.40 -0.33 17.72
C LYS A 164 4.37 -1.45 17.32
N ARG A 165 3.87 -2.60 16.88
CA ARG A 165 4.73 -3.71 16.41
C ARG A 165 5.54 -3.33 15.18
N LEU A 166 4.90 -2.70 14.19
CA LEU A 166 5.55 -2.24 12.97
C LEU A 166 6.65 -1.19 13.23
N SER A 167 6.51 -0.38 14.29
CA SER A 167 7.47 0.65 14.64
C SER A 167 8.86 0.10 15.05
N PHE A 168 8.94 -1.16 15.46
CA PHE A 168 10.22 -1.82 15.74
C PHE A 168 10.96 -2.28 14.48
N HIS A 169 10.25 -2.35 13.34
CA HIS A 169 10.77 -2.91 12.09
C HIS A 169 10.98 -1.87 10.98
N THR A 170 10.82 -0.58 11.28
CA THR A 170 11.10 0.48 10.31
C THR A 170 11.44 1.80 10.97
N LYS A 171 12.12 2.65 10.22
CA LYS A 171 12.33 4.06 10.59
C LYS A 171 11.42 5.02 9.84
N LYS A 172 10.66 4.55 8.85
CA LYS A 172 9.85 5.42 7.98
C LYS A 172 8.51 4.82 7.59
N PHE A 173 7.44 5.59 7.84
CA PHE A 173 6.10 5.25 7.35
C PHE A 173 5.62 6.30 6.37
N ILE A 174 5.08 5.84 5.23
CA ILE A 174 4.30 6.70 4.33
C ILE A 174 2.84 6.30 4.44
N ILE A 175 2.01 7.24 4.90
CA ILE A 175 0.59 6.99 5.11
C ILE A 175 -0.28 7.98 4.33
N ARG A 176 -1.54 7.63 4.12
CA ARG A 176 -2.56 8.53 3.61
C ARG A 176 -3.67 8.76 4.63
N CYS A 177 -3.84 10.02 5.03
CA CYS A 177 -4.93 10.46 5.91
C CYS A 177 -6.12 11.01 5.12
N ARG A 178 -7.25 11.20 5.81
CA ARG A 178 -8.49 11.85 5.33
C ARG A 178 -9.05 12.76 6.42
N ASN A 179 -10.06 13.55 6.08
CA ASN A 179 -10.81 14.34 7.07
C ASN A 179 -11.90 13.46 7.74
N GLY A 180 -11.50 12.56 8.62
CA GLY A 180 -12.42 11.69 9.35
C GLY A 180 -11.93 11.44 10.77
N LYS A 181 -12.84 11.19 11.73
CA LYS A 181 -12.52 11.07 13.16
C LYS A 181 -11.36 10.08 13.43
N ASN A 182 -11.36 8.91 12.78
CA ASN A 182 -10.39 7.83 13.03
C ASN A 182 -9.44 7.60 11.84
N ASN A 183 -9.22 8.62 11.01
CA ASN A 183 -8.25 8.61 9.92
C ASN A 183 -7.81 10.02 9.53
N SER A 184 -7.97 10.99 10.45
CA SER A 184 -7.48 12.35 10.29
C SER A 184 -5.96 12.41 10.48
N ARG A 185 -5.36 13.52 10.03
CA ARG A 185 -3.96 13.80 10.31
C ARG A 185 -3.67 13.81 11.80
N GLU A 186 -4.53 14.45 12.61
CA GLU A 186 -4.38 14.53 14.06
C GLU A 186 -4.48 13.15 14.73
N TYR A 187 -5.44 12.30 14.30
CA TYR A 187 -5.55 10.93 14.79
C TYR A 187 -4.27 10.12 14.56
N TYR A 188 -3.69 10.22 13.36
CA TYR A 188 -2.44 9.52 13.06
C TYR A 188 -1.25 10.14 13.76
N LYS A 189 -1.18 11.48 13.87
CA LYS A 189 -0.12 12.16 14.60
C LYS A 189 0.02 11.58 16.01
N ASN A 190 -1.06 11.55 16.79
CA ASN A 190 -1.04 10.99 18.15
C ASN A 190 -0.58 9.53 18.16
N MET A 191 -1.10 8.69 17.24
CA MET A 191 -0.75 7.27 17.15
C MET A 191 0.74 7.05 16.83
N PHE A 192 1.33 7.84 15.94
CA PHE A 192 2.74 7.71 15.57
C PHE A 192 3.67 8.33 16.59
N GLU A 193 3.32 9.46 17.21
CA GLU A 193 4.12 10.10 18.27
C GLU A 193 4.20 9.22 19.52
N GLU A 194 3.12 8.52 19.91
CA GLU A 194 3.11 7.52 20.99
C GLU A 194 4.14 6.38 20.75
N ASN A 195 4.54 6.14 19.48
CA ASN A 195 5.49 5.11 19.07
C ASN A 195 6.85 5.65 18.64
N GLY A 196 7.19 6.89 19.01
CA GLY A 196 8.51 7.46 18.77
C GLY A 196 8.75 8.03 17.38
N PHE A 197 7.68 8.25 16.60
CA PHE A 197 7.78 8.85 15.26
C PHE A 197 7.37 10.32 15.28
N VAL A 198 7.94 11.10 14.37
CA VAL A 198 7.53 12.49 14.12
C VAL A 198 7.08 12.65 12.68
N GLU A 199 6.09 13.50 12.47
CA GLU A 199 5.72 13.92 11.13
C GLU A 199 6.83 14.78 10.54
N SER A 200 7.57 14.24 9.57
CA SER A 200 8.65 14.96 8.90
C SER A 200 8.17 15.71 7.66
N LYS A 201 7.11 15.23 7.01
CA LYS A 201 6.54 15.89 5.83
C LYS A 201 5.06 15.60 5.67
N PHE A 202 4.29 16.63 5.31
CA PHE A 202 2.87 16.53 4.95
C PHE A 202 2.59 17.18 3.60
N ILE A 203 1.91 16.45 2.71
CA ILE A 203 1.48 16.95 1.39
C ILE A 203 -0.05 16.92 1.33
N PRO A 204 -0.73 18.06 1.37
CA PRO A 204 -2.19 18.11 1.30
C PRO A 204 -2.68 17.72 -0.10
N GLN A 205 -3.83 17.03 -0.14
CA GLN A 205 -4.51 16.57 -1.37
C GLN A 205 -6.02 16.80 -1.25
N GLY A 206 -6.46 18.04 -1.13
CA GLY A 206 -7.85 18.38 -0.86
C GLY A 206 -8.33 17.84 0.50
N LYS A 207 -9.36 16.96 0.50
CA LYS A 207 -9.87 16.32 1.73
C LYS A 207 -8.99 15.15 2.23
N ARG A 208 -7.80 14.97 1.66
CA ARG A 208 -6.84 13.89 1.98
C ARG A 208 -5.46 14.50 2.11
N GLY A 209 -4.51 13.74 2.61
CA GLY A 209 -3.11 14.13 2.63
C GLY A 209 -2.20 12.91 2.69
N MET A 210 -0.97 13.11 2.25
CA MET A 210 0.11 12.13 2.39
C MET A 210 1.06 12.60 3.47
N ILE A 211 1.47 11.70 4.34
CA ILE A 211 2.35 12.00 5.48
C ILE A 211 3.53 11.04 5.45
N LEU A 212 4.72 11.59 5.67
CA LEU A 212 5.92 10.84 6.03
C LEU A 212 6.13 10.99 7.53
N TYR A 213 6.17 9.87 8.22
CA TYR A 213 6.62 9.77 9.61
C TYR A 213 8.01 9.15 9.64
N GLU A 214 8.91 9.74 10.44
CA GLU A 214 10.26 9.23 10.67
C GLU A 214 10.51 9.04 12.15
N SER A 215 11.27 7.99 12.53
CA SER A 215 11.61 7.73 13.93
C SER A 215 12.42 8.91 14.50
N ARG A 216 12.16 9.25 15.74
CA ARG A 216 13.06 10.11 16.50
C ARG A 216 14.41 9.40 16.62
N SER A 217 15.46 10.03 16.14
CA SER A 217 16.86 9.55 16.28
C SER A 217 17.26 9.52 17.75
#